data_2030eba3dc72946ff75bde0d2fa1e961
#
_entry.id   2030eba3dc72946ff75bde0d2fa1e961
#
_cell.length_a   1.000
_cell.length_b   1.000
_cell.length_c   1.000
_cell.angle_alpha   90.00
_cell.angle_beta   90.00
_cell.angle_gamma   90.00
#
_symmetry.space_group_name_H-M   'P 1'
#
loop_
_entity.id
_entity.type
_entity.pdbx_description
1 polymer ?
#
loop_
_entity_poly.entity_id
_entity_poly.type
_entity_poly.pdbx_seq_one_letter_code
_entity_poly.pdbx_strand_id
1 'polypeptide(L)'
;MEQSKGKKRKQKMFISVLPGEQVEVAVAEDGLLLEYYVEMVHQAKTRGHIYKGKIHNIDPALQAAFINYGAERNGFLQIDEVHPEYYQIVQSGDRRPKYPPIQKALKKNQELLVQVVKEPTGHKGAFLTTYLSLPGRYFVLTPGRE
;
A
#
# COMPACT_ATOMS: atom_id res chain seq x y z
N MET A 1 -9.57 10.45 -54.15
CA MET A 1 -9.64 10.08 -52.74
C MET A 1 -8.49 10.76 -52.04
N GLU A 2 -8.74 11.90 -51.42
CA GLU A 2 -7.75 12.73 -50.76
C GLU A 2 -7.57 12.22 -49.32
N GLN A 3 -6.40 11.69 -49.01
CA GLN A 3 -6.06 11.26 -47.65
C GLN A 3 -5.90 12.51 -46.79
N SER A 4 -6.88 12.74 -45.91
CA SER A 4 -6.81 13.73 -44.85
C SER A 4 -5.58 13.42 -43.95
N LYS A 5 -4.49 14.21 -44.11
CA LYS A 5 -3.35 14.21 -43.21
C LYS A 5 -3.85 14.62 -41.81
N GLY A 6 -4.00 13.66 -40.91
CA GLY A 6 -4.37 13.89 -39.51
C GLY A 6 -3.45 14.94 -38.91
N LYS A 7 -4.00 16.05 -38.45
CA LYS A 7 -3.31 17.13 -37.75
C LYS A 7 -2.68 16.53 -36.48
N LYS A 8 -1.34 16.50 -36.36
CA LYS A 8 -0.66 16.06 -35.13
C LYS A 8 -1.11 16.97 -34.00
N ARG A 9 -1.87 16.45 -33.07
CA ARG A 9 -2.29 17.15 -31.86
C ARG A 9 -1.06 17.39 -30.97
N LYS A 10 -0.89 18.62 -30.49
CA LYS A 10 0.23 18.99 -29.62
C LYS A 10 -0.22 18.96 -28.17
N GLN A 11 0.27 17.96 -27.44
CA GLN A 11 0.09 17.92 -25.99
C GLN A 11 1.25 18.68 -25.32
N LYS A 12 0.91 19.38 -24.25
CA LYS A 12 1.85 20.10 -23.38
C LYS A 12 1.59 19.65 -21.94
N MET A 13 2.67 19.39 -21.22
CA MET A 13 2.62 19.13 -19.79
C MET A 13 3.21 20.33 -19.06
N PHE A 14 2.47 20.82 -18.08
CA PHE A 14 2.89 21.88 -17.17
C PHE A 14 3.09 21.26 -15.79
N ILE A 15 4.23 21.52 -15.18
CA ILE A 15 4.56 21.05 -13.84
C ILE A 15 4.90 22.28 -13.01
N SER A 16 4.13 22.49 -11.95
CA SER A 16 4.37 23.51 -10.93
C SER A 16 4.79 22.84 -9.64
N VAL A 17 5.86 23.29 -9.04
CA VAL A 17 6.37 22.78 -7.76
C VAL A 17 6.45 23.93 -6.78
N LEU A 18 5.66 23.86 -5.72
CA LEU A 18 5.79 24.73 -4.54
C LEU A 18 6.55 23.92 -3.48
N PRO A 19 7.84 24.20 -3.26
CA PRO A 19 8.67 23.42 -2.35
C PRO A 19 8.08 23.34 -0.95
N GLY A 20 7.88 22.12 -0.43
CA GLY A 20 7.30 21.87 0.89
C GLY A 20 5.77 21.99 0.98
N GLU A 21 5.08 22.37 -0.10
CA GLU A 21 3.62 22.55 -0.10
C GLU A 21 2.91 21.58 -1.06
N GLN A 22 3.14 21.72 -2.36
CA GLN A 22 2.44 20.90 -3.35
C GLN A 22 3.18 20.78 -4.69
N VAL A 23 2.82 19.73 -5.42
CA VAL A 23 3.17 19.55 -6.84
C VAL A 23 1.88 19.51 -7.64
N GLU A 24 1.82 20.31 -8.70
CA GLU A 24 0.71 20.33 -9.64
C GLU A 24 1.19 19.87 -11.02
N VAL A 25 0.41 19.04 -11.68
CA VAL A 25 0.66 18.59 -13.05
C VAL A 25 -0.58 18.81 -13.88
N ALA A 26 -0.47 19.57 -14.97
CA ALA A 26 -1.54 19.78 -15.92
C ALA A 26 -1.12 19.29 -17.31
N VAL A 27 -1.97 18.53 -17.97
CA VAL A 27 -1.79 18.12 -19.38
C VAL A 27 -2.85 18.84 -20.22
N ALA A 28 -2.39 19.58 -21.23
CA ALA A 28 -3.27 20.30 -22.14
C ALA A 28 -3.01 19.89 -23.59
N GLU A 29 -4.06 19.83 -24.41
CA GLU A 29 -4.00 19.58 -25.85
C GLU A 29 -4.72 20.72 -26.57
N ASP A 30 -4.02 21.37 -27.51
CA ASP A 30 -4.55 22.47 -28.31
C ASP A 30 -5.25 23.59 -27.47
N GLY A 31 -4.73 23.85 -26.25
CA GLY A 31 -5.23 24.86 -25.33
C GLY A 31 -6.37 24.38 -24.40
N LEU A 32 -6.81 23.13 -24.50
CA LEU A 32 -7.79 22.53 -23.60
C LEU A 32 -7.08 21.69 -22.53
N LEU A 33 -7.49 21.85 -21.28
CA LEU A 33 -7.01 21.03 -20.16
C LEU A 33 -7.61 19.62 -20.29
N LEU A 34 -6.74 18.59 -20.39
CA LEU A 34 -7.15 17.18 -20.46
C LEU A 34 -7.10 16.54 -19.08
N GLU A 35 -6.03 16.78 -18.34
CA GLU A 35 -5.77 16.13 -17.06
C GLU A 35 -5.16 17.16 -16.09
N TYR A 36 -5.55 17.05 -14.82
CA TYR A 36 -5.01 17.88 -13.75
C TYR A 36 -4.83 17.06 -12.49
N TYR A 37 -3.63 17.09 -11.93
CA TYR A 37 -3.24 16.39 -10.72
C TYR A 37 -2.65 17.38 -9.73
N VAL A 38 -3.04 17.24 -8.47
CA VAL A 38 -2.44 17.97 -7.34
C VAL A 38 -2.02 16.95 -6.29
N GLU A 39 -0.77 17.04 -5.85
CA GLU A 39 -0.26 16.27 -4.72
C GLU A 39 0.27 17.24 -3.66
N MET A 40 -0.32 17.21 -2.48
CA MET A 40 0.09 18.04 -1.35
C MET A 40 1.11 17.28 -0.50
N VAL A 41 2.27 17.90 -0.22
CA VAL A 41 3.35 17.30 0.57
C VAL A 41 2.88 16.92 1.98
N HIS A 42 1.98 17.72 2.56
CA HIS A 42 1.41 17.45 3.89
C HIS A 42 0.37 16.31 3.92
N GLN A 43 -0.09 15.87 2.76
CA GLN A 43 -0.98 14.72 2.60
C GLN A 43 -0.21 13.57 1.95
N ALA A 44 1.00 13.29 2.45
CA ALA A 44 1.82 12.19 1.96
C ALA A 44 0.97 10.92 1.94
N LYS A 45 0.57 10.50 0.73
CA LYS A 45 -0.15 9.24 0.52
C LYS A 45 0.79 8.12 0.89
N THR A 46 0.54 7.49 2.03
CA THR A 46 1.37 6.39 2.54
C THR A 46 1.01 5.04 1.93
N ARG A 47 -0.08 4.99 1.16
CA ARG A 47 -0.49 3.76 0.45
C ARG A 47 0.63 3.25 -0.46
N GLY A 48 0.95 1.95 -0.31
CA GLY A 48 2.04 1.31 -1.04
C GLY A 48 3.40 1.44 -0.37
N HIS A 49 3.57 2.31 0.61
CA HIS A 49 4.82 2.41 1.36
C HIS A 49 5.07 1.15 2.19
N ILE A 50 6.33 0.76 2.30
CA ILE A 50 6.77 -0.43 3.03
C ILE A 50 7.56 0.02 4.25
N TYR A 51 7.26 -0.58 5.39
CA TYR A 51 7.87 -0.27 6.67
C TYR A 51 8.33 -1.55 7.37
N LYS A 52 9.37 -1.43 8.19
CA LYS A 52 9.69 -2.41 9.22
C LYS A 52 8.81 -2.12 10.43
N GLY A 53 7.83 -2.97 10.67
CA GLY A 53 6.91 -2.84 11.80
C GLY A 53 7.22 -3.82 12.93
N LYS A 54 6.72 -3.52 14.13
CA LYS A 54 6.82 -4.36 15.32
C LYS A 54 5.43 -4.60 15.89
N ILE A 55 5.08 -5.85 16.16
CA ILE A 55 3.79 -6.22 16.75
C ILE A 55 3.68 -5.62 18.15
N HIS A 56 2.76 -4.66 18.31
CA HIS A 56 2.48 -4.02 19.59
C HIS A 56 1.50 -4.85 20.41
N ASN A 57 0.40 -5.29 19.80
CA ASN A 57 -0.65 -6.09 20.42
C ASN A 57 -1.27 -7.08 19.43
N ILE A 58 -1.83 -8.17 19.96
CA ILE A 58 -2.58 -9.18 19.20
C ILE A 58 -3.97 -9.28 19.80
N ASP A 59 -4.99 -9.20 18.93
CA ASP A 59 -6.39 -9.34 19.30
C ASP A 59 -6.97 -10.64 18.71
N PRO A 60 -7.16 -11.67 19.53
CA PRO A 60 -7.72 -12.94 19.08
C PRO A 60 -9.18 -12.85 18.62
N ALA A 61 -9.96 -11.91 19.15
CA ALA A 61 -11.36 -11.76 18.75
C ALA A 61 -11.49 -11.19 17.34
N LEU A 62 -10.60 -10.26 16.97
CA LEU A 62 -10.52 -9.69 15.64
C LEU A 62 -9.69 -10.53 14.67
N GLN A 63 -8.99 -11.56 15.15
CA GLN A 63 -7.97 -12.29 14.38
C GLN A 63 -7.00 -11.33 13.71
N ALA A 64 -6.53 -10.31 14.43
CA ALA A 64 -5.69 -9.23 13.94
C ALA A 64 -4.59 -8.85 14.92
N ALA A 65 -3.52 -8.25 14.40
CA ALA A 65 -2.44 -7.66 15.15
C ALA A 65 -2.38 -6.14 14.92
N PHE A 66 -2.01 -5.41 15.96
CA PHE A 66 -1.72 -3.99 15.90
C PHE A 66 -0.21 -3.78 15.80
N ILE A 67 0.21 -3.08 14.75
CA ILE A 67 1.61 -2.95 14.37
C ILE A 67 2.08 -1.51 14.60
N ASN A 68 3.12 -1.34 15.41
CA ASN A 68 3.87 -0.10 15.44
C ASN A 68 4.83 -0.08 14.26
N TYR A 69 4.60 0.79 13.29
CA TYR A 69 5.42 0.95 12.08
C TYR A 69 6.00 2.37 11.94
N GLY A 70 6.00 3.13 13.06
CA GLY A 70 6.57 4.48 13.13
C GLY A 70 5.58 5.62 12.88
N ALA A 71 4.31 5.30 12.60
CA ALA A 71 3.25 6.32 12.52
C ALA A 71 2.66 6.63 13.89
N GLU A 72 1.91 7.74 13.98
CA GLU A 72 1.23 8.16 15.21
C GLU A 72 0.29 7.08 15.77
N ARG A 73 -0.33 6.29 14.87
CA ARG A 73 -1.25 5.21 15.24
C ARG A 73 -0.75 3.87 14.75
N ASN A 74 -0.97 2.84 15.56
CA ASN A 74 -0.67 1.47 15.15
C ASN A 74 -1.50 1.07 13.93
N GLY A 75 -0.86 0.39 12.98
CA GLY A 75 -1.53 -0.20 11.85
C GLY A 75 -2.27 -1.49 12.22
N PHE A 76 -3.27 -1.83 11.45
CA PHE A 76 -4.13 -3.01 11.61
C PHE A 76 -3.73 -4.07 10.57
N LEU A 77 -3.37 -5.26 11.04
CA LEU A 77 -2.93 -6.39 10.24
C LEU A 77 -3.77 -7.62 10.57
N GLN A 78 -4.63 -8.05 9.64
CA GLN A 78 -5.44 -9.27 9.79
C GLN A 78 -4.62 -10.52 9.47
N ILE A 79 -5.05 -11.67 10.00
CA ILE A 79 -4.32 -12.95 9.83
C ILE A 79 -4.23 -13.39 8.37
N ASP A 80 -5.22 -13.08 7.54
CA ASP A 80 -5.28 -13.38 6.10
C ASP A 80 -4.33 -12.50 5.27
N GLU A 81 -3.86 -11.39 5.85
CA GLU A 81 -2.85 -10.50 5.28
C GLU A 81 -1.41 -10.80 5.79
N VAL A 82 -1.26 -11.88 6.60
CA VAL A 82 0.03 -12.31 7.10
C VAL A 82 0.59 -13.45 6.26
N HIS A 83 1.74 -13.23 5.63
CA HIS A 83 2.44 -14.27 4.89
C HIS A 83 2.90 -15.41 5.83
N PRO A 84 2.75 -16.68 5.44
CA PRO A 84 3.06 -17.83 6.29
C PRO A 84 4.51 -17.88 6.80
N GLU A 85 5.46 -17.24 6.12
CA GLU A 85 6.86 -17.19 6.58
C GLU A 85 7.04 -16.49 7.93
N TYR A 86 6.08 -15.63 8.32
CA TYR A 86 6.09 -14.96 9.62
C TYR A 86 5.48 -15.80 10.75
N TYR A 87 4.87 -16.96 10.43
CA TYR A 87 4.26 -17.81 11.44
C TYR A 87 5.31 -18.48 12.32
N GLN A 88 5.11 -18.41 13.63
CA GLN A 88 6.00 -19.05 14.63
C GLN A 88 5.83 -20.57 14.69
N ILE A 89 4.73 -21.11 14.17
CA ILE A 89 4.40 -22.53 14.23
C ILE A 89 4.19 -23.03 12.80
N VAL A 90 5.02 -23.99 12.39
CA VAL A 90 4.77 -24.77 11.19
C VAL A 90 3.72 -25.83 11.56
N GLN A 91 2.49 -25.63 11.11
CA GLN A 91 1.43 -26.62 11.31
C GLN A 91 1.69 -27.85 10.43
N SER A 92 1.95 -28.99 11.07
CA SER A 92 2.05 -30.29 10.40
C SER A 92 0.71 -31.05 10.56
N GLY A 93 0.08 -31.46 9.45
CA GLY A 93 -1.16 -32.26 9.46
C GLY A 93 -2.07 -32.05 8.25
N ASP A 94 -2.88 -33.04 7.91
CA ASP A 94 -3.74 -33.08 6.72
C ASP A 94 -5.02 -32.22 6.79
N ARG A 95 -5.41 -31.74 7.98
CA ARG A 95 -6.57 -30.88 8.19
C ARG A 95 -6.13 -29.50 8.69
N ARG A 96 -5.65 -28.66 7.78
CA ARG A 96 -5.21 -27.30 8.14
C ARG A 96 -6.34 -26.30 7.91
N PRO A 97 -6.70 -25.48 8.90
CA PRO A 97 -7.50 -24.30 8.60
C PRO A 97 -6.70 -23.41 7.64
N LYS A 98 -7.38 -22.70 6.75
CA LYS A 98 -6.74 -21.80 5.78
C LYS A 98 -5.81 -20.79 6.47
N TYR A 99 -6.19 -20.35 7.67
CA TYR A 99 -5.38 -19.47 8.51
C TYR A 99 -5.33 -20.02 9.94
N PRO A 100 -4.16 -20.05 10.59
CA PRO A 100 -4.06 -20.42 12.00
C PRO A 100 -4.62 -19.31 12.88
N PRO A 101 -5.06 -19.62 14.12
CA PRO A 101 -5.38 -18.57 15.09
C PRO A 101 -4.22 -17.61 15.29
N ILE A 102 -4.47 -16.29 15.20
CA ILE A 102 -3.42 -15.28 15.17
C ILE A 102 -2.48 -15.33 16.39
N GLN A 103 -3.02 -15.62 17.58
CA GLN A 103 -2.23 -15.74 18.80
C GLN A 103 -1.26 -16.94 18.80
N LYS A 104 -1.47 -17.92 17.90
CA LYS A 104 -0.55 -19.04 17.67
C LYS A 104 0.42 -18.75 16.54
N ALA A 105 0.00 -17.94 15.58
CA ALA A 105 0.80 -17.59 14.41
C ALA A 105 1.86 -16.54 14.72
N LEU A 106 1.52 -15.53 15.50
CA LEU A 106 2.36 -14.35 15.75
C LEU A 106 2.69 -14.16 17.22
N LYS A 107 3.78 -13.44 17.50
CA LYS A 107 4.21 -13.06 18.86
C LYS A 107 4.28 -11.55 19.01
N LYS A 108 3.96 -11.07 20.23
CA LYS A 108 4.23 -9.67 20.61
C LYS A 108 5.71 -9.36 20.45
N ASN A 109 6.02 -8.16 20.01
CA ASN A 109 7.38 -7.67 19.71
C ASN A 109 8.06 -8.32 18.50
N GLN A 110 7.41 -9.23 17.77
CA GLN A 110 7.93 -9.75 16.50
C GLN A 110 8.04 -8.62 15.49
N GLU A 111 9.15 -8.59 14.76
CA GLU A 111 9.39 -7.66 13.66
C GLU A 111 8.96 -8.29 12.33
N LEU A 112 8.38 -7.49 11.45
CA LEU A 112 7.95 -7.93 10.12
C LEU A 112 7.92 -6.74 9.16
N LEU A 113 8.02 -7.02 7.85
CA LEU A 113 7.81 -6.02 6.82
C LEU A 113 6.32 -5.89 6.53
N VAL A 114 5.83 -4.67 6.51
CA VAL A 114 4.43 -4.35 6.23
C VAL A 114 4.31 -3.30 5.16
N GLN A 115 3.31 -3.45 4.32
CA GLN A 115 2.95 -2.45 3.30
C GLN A 115 1.58 -1.86 3.63
N VAL A 116 1.44 -0.56 3.46
CA VAL A 116 0.16 0.14 3.65
C VAL A 116 -0.76 -0.15 2.47
N VAL A 117 -1.91 -0.76 2.73
CA VAL A 117 -2.98 -1.05 1.74
C VAL A 117 -4.01 0.07 1.73
N LYS A 118 -4.41 0.52 2.92
CA LYS A 118 -5.34 1.65 3.11
C LYS A 118 -4.77 2.61 4.14
N GLU A 119 -4.88 3.88 3.86
CA GLU A 119 -4.42 4.94 4.74
C GLU A 119 -5.23 5.01 6.03
N PRO A 120 -4.66 5.58 7.10
CA PRO A 120 -5.41 5.87 8.31
C PRO A 120 -6.62 6.74 8.00
N THR A 121 -7.76 6.47 8.63
CA THR A 121 -8.98 7.24 8.43
C THR A 121 -9.64 7.54 9.77
N GLY A 122 -9.80 8.81 10.10
CA GLY A 122 -10.38 9.24 11.38
C GLY A 122 -9.63 8.64 12.58
N HIS A 123 -10.26 7.78 13.36
CA HIS A 123 -9.66 7.13 14.53
C HIS A 123 -9.02 5.77 14.21
N LYS A 124 -9.12 5.27 12.98
CA LYS A 124 -8.58 3.96 12.56
C LYS A 124 -7.16 4.13 12.05
N GLY A 125 -6.25 3.24 12.48
CA GLY A 125 -4.92 3.12 11.91
C GLY A 125 -4.93 2.60 10.48
N ALA A 126 -3.77 2.64 9.80
CA ALA A 126 -3.62 2.11 8.45
C ALA A 126 -3.93 0.62 8.39
N PHE A 127 -4.51 0.16 7.28
CA PHE A 127 -4.65 -1.27 6.99
C PHE A 127 -3.36 -1.75 6.33
N LEU A 128 -2.77 -2.80 6.90
CA LEU A 128 -1.46 -3.31 6.53
C LEU A 128 -1.55 -4.72 5.94
N THR A 129 -0.56 -5.07 5.12
CA THR A 129 -0.33 -6.43 4.63
C THR A 129 1.16 -6.76 4.70
N THR A 130 1.50 -8.03 4.85
CA THR A 130 2.87 -8.54 4.67
C THR A 130 3.10 -9.09 3.26
N TYR A 131 2.04 -9.23 2.45
CA TYR A 131 2.15 -9.55 1.03
C TYR A 131 2.54 -8.31 0.26
N LEU A 132 3.85 -8.12 0.08
CA LEU A 132 4.39 -6.95 -0.58
C LEU A 132 4.00 -6.93 -2.07
N SER A 133 3.71 -5.74 -2.57
CA SER A 133 3.39 -5.49 -3.97
C SER A 133 4.25 -4.32 -4.47
N LEU A 134 5.14 -4.60 -5.41
CA LEU A 134 6.09 -3.64 -5.96
C LEU A 134 5.70 -3.35 -7.42
N PRO A 135 4.97 -2.26 -7.68
CA PRO A 135 4.57 -1.91 -9.04
C PRO A 135 5.76 -1.41 -9.84
N GLY A 136 6.02 -2.04 -10.97
CA GLY A 136 6.90 -1.53 -12.02
C GLY A 136 6.08 -0.86 -13.12
N ARG A 137 6.75 -0.45 -14.19
CA ARG A 137 6.09 0.24 -15.32
C ARG A 137 5.09 -0.65 -16.06
N TYR A 138 5.39 -1.93 -16.24
CA TYR A 138 4.57 -2.88 -17.00
C TYR A 138 4.17 -4.12 -16.21
N PHE A 139 4.81 -4.37 -15.07
CA PHE A 139 4.62 -5.56 -14.25
C PHE A 139 4.51 -5.16 -12.79
N VAL A 140 3.85 -6.00 -12.02
CA VAL A 140 3.82 -5.90 -10.55
C VAL A 140 4.52 -7.13 -9.99
N LEU A 141 5.55 -6.92 -9.18
CA LEU A 141 6.21 -8.00 -8.44
C LEU A 141 5.49 -8.20 -7.10
N THR A 142 4.99 -9.40 -6.86
CA THR A 142 4.31 -9.79 -5.62
C THR A 142 5.03 -10.99 -5.00
N PRO A 143 6.11 -10.78 -4.24
CA PRO A 143 6.84 -11.87 -3.60
C PRO A 143 5.93 -12.70 -2.69
N GLY A 144 5.99 -14.04 -2.81
CA GLY A 144 5.24 -14.96 -1.95
C GLY A 144 3.75 -15.09 -2.24
N ARG A 145 3.22 -14.50 -3.29
CA ARG A 145 1.90 -14.84 -3.86
C ARG A 145 2.12 -15.73 -5.09
N GLU A 146 1.73 -16.97 -4.98
CA GLU A 146 1.55 -17.88 -6.13
C GLU A 146 0.16 -17.68 -6.74
#